data_722ddc0617ef8174a37005c922baa7cd
#
_entry.id   722ddc0617ef8174a37005c922baa7cd
#
_cell.length_a   1.000
_cell.length_b   1.000
_cell.length_c   1.000
_cell.angle_alpha   90.00
_cell.angle_beta   90.00
_cell.angle_gamma   90.00
#
_symmetry.space_group_name_H-M   'P 1'
#
loop_
_entity.id
_entity.type
_entity.pdbx_description
1 polymer ?
#
loop_
_entity_poly.entity_id
_entity_poly.type
_entity_poly.pdbx_seq_one_letter_code
_entity_poly.pdbx_strand_id
1 'polypeptide(L)'
;MKTLKNITFTLVSAIWSLSINAQQDPMYTHYMENTLVINPGYAGSRDALTIAALHRSQWVDYKGAPITQTIMFHTPLRNEHIGVGMSVMNDKIGPANKTSVFADFAYRMNLTKKSKLALGLSAGANIFKSNLNTLQLDQQIDPVFQTNVNNKITPNFGFGAYYSRERFYAGVSTPNLIQNKYSEIKQPNGTSLIGKEQRHFFFIAGAVFNLTENLDFKPTTFVKVTSGAPIQADVTASFIIMQKLLLGAMYRTGDSFGGLIGFNITNEFHVGYSFDWSYGVKTFKYNQGSHEIVLRFDIISNNKKQIHTPRYF
;
A
#
# COMPACT_ATOMS: atom_id res chain seq x y z
N MET A 1 -39.98 -5.44 23.60
CA MET A 1 -39.27 -4.36 22.88
C MET A 1 -38.09 -3.74 23.64
N LYS A 2 -38.16 -3.50 24.96
CA LYS A 2 -37.05 -2.94 25.75
C LYS A 2 -35.85 -3.89 25.83
N THR A 3 -36.05 -5.19 25.99
CA THR A 3 -34.99 -6.20 26.06
C THR A 3 -34.21 -6.34 24.74
N LEU A 4 -34.87 -6.27 23.59
CA LEU A 4 -34.22 -6.34 22.28
C LEU A 4 -33.32 -5.12 22.01
N LYS A 5 -33.77 -3.90 22.41
CA LYS A 5 -32.94 -2.68 22.32
C LYS A 5 -31.70 -2.74 23.19
N ASN A 6 -31.82 -3.32 24.39
CA ASN A 6 -30.65 -3.46 25.29
C ASN A 6 -29.65 -4.48 24.77
N ILE A 7 -30.07 -5.59 24.16
CA ILE A 7 -29.20 -6.58 23.54
C ILE A 7 -28.48 -5.99 22.33
N THR A 8 -29.18 -5.22 21.48
CA THR A 8 -28.57 -4.54 20.32
C THR A 8 -27.55 -3.49 20.77
N PHE A 9 -27.85 -2.72 21.82
CA PHE A 9 -26.91 -1.71 22.36
C PHE A 9 -25.67 -2.36 22.98
N THR A 10 -25.82 -3.48 23.70
CA THR A 10 -24.70 -4.22 24.31
C THR A 10 -23.83 -4.89 23.25
N LEU A 11 -24.41 -5.43 22.18
CA LEU A 11 -23.66 -5.97 21.02
C LEU A 11 -22.89 -4.89 20.27
N VAL A 12 -23.48 -3.72 20.04
CA VAL A 12 -22.81 -2.58 19.41
C VAL A 12 -21.68 -2.04 20.30
N SER A 13 -21.88 -1.96 21.62
CA SER A 13 -20.84 -1.51 22.56
C SER A 13 -19.69 -2.51 22.68
N ALA A 14 -19.96 -3.83 22.58
CA ALA A 14 -18.93 -4.86 22.63
C ALA A 14 -18.03 -4.87 21.37
N ILE A 15 -18.55 -4.42 20.22
CA ILE A 15 -17.77 -4.29 18.97
C ILE A 15 -16.81 -3.08 19.02
N TRP A 16 -17.10 -2.06 19.84
CA TRP A 16 -16.27 -0.85 19.96
C TRP A 16 -15.09 -0.96 20.92
N SER A 17 -15.01 -2.00 21.74
CA SER A 17 -13.97 -2.14 22.78
C SER A 17 -12.71 -2.90 22.34
N LEU A 18 -12.57 -3.32 21.09
CA LEU A 18 -11.37 -3.99 20.59
C LEU A 18 -10.39 -3.00 19.93
N SER A 19 -9.90 -2.02 20.71
CA SER A 19 -8.73 -1.23 20.28
C SER A 19 -7.46 -2.05 20.51
N ILE A 20 -7.24 -3.09 19.74
CA ILE A 20 -5.96 -3.78 19.68
C ILE A 20 -5.12 -3.04 18.64
N ASN A 21 -4.07 -2.35 19.08
CA ASN A 21 -3.09 -1.73 18.21
C ASN A 21 -2.29 -2.83 17.50
N ALA A 22 -2.74 -3.26 16.34
CA ALA A 22 -1.98 -4.15 15.48
C ALA A 22 -1.02 -3.32 14.64
N GLN A 23 0.24 -3.76 14.52
CA GLN A 23 1.22 -3.17 13.62
C GLN A 23 0.69 -3.28 12.19
N GLN A 24 0.53 -2.14 11.52
CA GLN A 24 -0.08 -2.07 10.18
C GLN A 24 1.01 -1.85 9.13
N ASP A 25 0.85 -2.49 7.95
CA ASP A 25 1.65 -2.16 6.78
C ASP A 25 1.35 -0.71 6.32
N PRO A 26 2.34 0.00 5.73
CA PRO A 26 2.17 1.38 5.32
C PRO A 26 1.03 1.57 4.32
N MET A 27 0.41 2.74 4.37
CA MET A 27 -0.64 3.17 3.45
C MET A 27 -0.09 4.22 2.49
N TYR A 28 -0.50 4.12 1.24
CA TYR A 28 -0.09 5.05 0.17
C TYR A 28 -1.29 5.83 -0.32
N THR A 29 -1.10 7.10 -0.65
CA THR A 29 -2.14 7.90 -1.31
C THR A 29 -2.14 7.64 -2.81
N HIS A 30 -0.95 7.44 -3.40
CA HIS A 30 -0.79 6.99 -4.80
C HIS A 30 -0.70 5.46 -4.91
N TYR A 31 -1.57 4.71 -4.20
CA TYR A 31 -1.57 3.23 -4.28
C TYR A 31 -1.76 2.70 -5.70
N MET A 32 -2.46 3.45 -6.57
CA MET A 32 -2.65 3.11 -7.97
C MET A 32 -1.35 3.17 -8.80
N GLU A 33 -0.35 3.93 -8.34
CA GLU A 33 0.97 4.01 -8.95
C GLU A 33 1.98 3.03 -8.32
N ASN A 34 1.66 2.50 -7.14
CA ASN A 34 2.49 1.56 -6.37
C ASN A 34 1.83 0.17 -6.27
N THR A 35 1.03 -0.20 -7.25
CA THR A 35 0.17 -1.39 -7.21
C THR A 35 0.96 -2.71 -7.11
N LEU A 36 2.17 -2.80 -7.67
CA LEU A 36 2.99 -4.03 -7.59
C LEU A 36 3.32 -4.42 -6.15
N VAL A 37 3.67 -3.44 -5.30
CA VAL A 37 3.98 -3.68 -3.87
C VAL A 37 2.77 -4.25 -3.12
N ILE A 38 1.57 -3.92 -3.59
CA ILE A 38 0.29 -4.34 -2.99
C ILE A 38 -0.15 -5.69 -3.57
N ASN A 39 -0.03 -5.88 -4.89
CA ASN A 39 -0.61 -7.03 -5.60
C ASN A 39 0.35 -7.57 -6.67
N PRO A 40 0.95 -8.77 -6.47
CA PRO A 40 1.86 -9.36 -7.45
C PRO A 40 1.19 -9.69 -8.80
N GLY A 41 -0.14 -9.83 -8.85
CA GLY A 41 -0.88 -9.99 -10.11
C GLY A 41 -0.78 -8.79 -11.04
N TYR A 42 -0.34 -7.64 -10.53
CA TYR A 42 -0.10 -6.44 -11.33
C TYR A 42 1.16 -6.53 -12.21
N ALA A 43 2.07 -7.48 -11.97
CA ALA A 43 3.31 -7.61 -12.73
C ALA A 43 3.05 -7.70 -14.24
N GLY A 44 3.68 -6.83 -15.01
CA GLY A 44 3.54 -6.74 -16.47
C GLY A 44 2.23 -6.14 -16.99
N SER A 45 1.31 -5.66 -16.13
CA SER A 45 -0.03 -5.18 -16.53
C SER A 45 0.00 -3.97 -17.47
N ARG A 46 1.02 -3.14 -17.41
CA ARG A 46 1.15 -1.93 -18.21
C ARG A 46 1.67 -2.16 -19.65
N ASP A 47 1.97 -3.41 -20.01
CA ASP A 47 2.51 -3.79 -21.32
C ASP A 47 3.79 -3.00 -21.72
N ALA A 48 4.56 -2.53 -20.73
CA ALA A 48 5.83 -1.82 -20.83
C ALA A 48 6.79 -2.29 -19.74
N LEU A 49 8.07 -1.98 -19.85
CA LEU A 49 8.96 -1.98 -18.69
C LEU A 49 8.65 -0.70 -17.88
N THR A 50 8.00 -0.88 -16.76
CA THR A 50 7.64 0.19 -15.83
C THR A 50 8.60 0.22 -14.67
N ILE A 51 9.12 1.40 -14.35
CA ILE A 51 9.91 1.69 -13.16
C ILE A 51 9.16 2.76 -12.39
N ALA A 52 8.89 2.54 -11.11
CA ALA A 52 8.30 3.57 -10.26
C ALA A 52 9.04 3.67 -8.92
N ALA A 53 9.10 4.88 -8.41
CA ALA A 53 9.63 5.21 -7.10
C ALA A 53 8.64 6.09 -6.34
N LEU A 54 8.48 5.83 -5.05
CA LEU A 54 7.59 6.58 -4.19
C LEU A 54 8.31 6.90 -2.88
N HIS A 55 8.14 8.14 -2.42
CA HIS A 55 8.58 8.58 -1.10
C HIS A 55 7.39 9.20 -0.37
N ARG A 56 7.15 8.73 0.86
CA ARG A 56 6.11 9.25 1.74
C ARG A 56 6.70 9.64 3.08
N SER A 57 6.52 10.89 3.48
CA SER A 57 6.75 11.40 4.83
C SER A 57 5.41 11.63 5.50
N GLN A 58 5.09 10.80 6.47
CA GLN A 58 3.82 10.86 7.18
C GLN A 58 3.99 11.69 8.45
N TRP A 59 2.97 12.48 8.83
CA TRP A 59 2.94 13.28 10.06
C TRP A 59 4.19 14.15 10.24
N VAL A 60 4.47 15.01 9.26
CA VAL A 60 5.65 15.89 9.27
C VAL A 60 5.69 16.71 10.58
N ASP A 61 6.88 16.95 11.09
CA ASP A 61 7.22 17.57 12.38
C ASP A 61 6.87 16.73 13.64
N TYR A 62 6.33 15.53 13.47
CA TYR A 62 6.16 14.61 14.59
C TYR A 62 7.38 13.70 14.73
N LYS A 63 8.08 13.79 15.88
CA LYS A 63 9.32 13.03 16.13
C LYS A 63 9.07 11.51 16.05
N GLY A 64 9.81 10.82 15.18
CA GLY A 64 9.67 9.39 14.96
C GLY A 64 8.51 9.00 14.02
N ALA A 65 7.96 9.97 13.31
CA ALA A 65 6.91 9.75 12.31
C ALA A 65 7.35 8.78 11.20
N PRO A 66 6.41 8.08 10.56
CA PRO A 66 6.72 7.10 9.52
C PRO A 66 7.31 7.76 8.26
N ILE A 67 8.35 7.14 7.72
CA ILE A 67 8.91 7.46 6.40
C ILE A 67 8.95 6.16 5.61
N THR A 68 8.23 6.13 4.49
CA THR A 68 8.14 4.99 3.60
C THR A 68 8.72 5.33 2.23
N GLN A 69 9.58 4.47 1.71
CA GLN A 69 10.18 4.59 0.40
C GLN A 69 9.97 3.29 -0.35
N THR A 70 9.56 3.36 -1.62
CA THR A 70 9.45 2.18 -2.48
C THR A 70 10.14 2.44 -3.81
N ILE A 71 10.73 1.40 -4.33
CA ILE A 71 11.17 1.32 -5.72
C ILE A 71 10.62 0.00 -6.28
N MET A 72 10.02 0.05 -7.46
CA MET A 72 9.54 -1.15 -8.14
C MET A 72 9.81 -1.08 -9.63
N PHE A 73 9.97 -2.25 -10.23
CA PHE A 73 9.96 -2.40 -11.66
C PHE A 73 9.20 -3.67 -12.05
N HIS A 74 8.52 -3.62 -13.18
CA HIS A 74 7.86 -4.80 -13.74
C HIS A 74 7.76 -4.68 -15.27
N THR A 75 7.69 -5.84 -15.91
CA THR A 75 7.55 -5.92 -17.38
C THR A 75 6.84 -7.21 -17.77
N PRO A 76 6.06 -7.22 -18.86
CA PRO A 76 5.69 -8.46 -19.50
C PRO A 76 6.91 -9.05 -20.21
N LEU A 77 7.04 -10.37 -20.23
CA LEU A 77 8.05 -11.05 -21.02
C LEU A 77 7.65 -11.11 -22.52
N ARG A 78 8.48 -11.73 -23.35
CA ARG A 78 8.14 -12.00 -24.75
C ARG A 78 6.82 -12.74 -24.91
N ASN A 79 6.59 -13.70 -23.99
CA ASN A 79 5.28 -14.30 -23.83
C ASN A 79 4.42 -13.34 -23.02
N GLU A 80 3.46 -12.68 -23.65
CA GLU A 80 2.57 -11.69 -23.02
C GLU A 80 1.70 -12.27 -21.90
N HIS A 81 1.63 -13.60 -21.78
CA HIS A 81 1.00 -14.28 -20.66
C HIS A 81 1.84 -14.26 -19.38
N ILE A 82 3.09 -13.85 -19.43
CA ILE A 82 3.99 -13.84 -18.28
C ILE A 82 4.42 -12.41 -17.98
N GLY A 83 4.15 -11.98 -16.77
CA GLY A 83 4.68 -10.75 -16.19
C GLY A 83 5.67 -11.07 -15.07
N VAL A 84 6.74 -10.30 -14.98
CA VAL A 84 7.71 -10.37 -13.89
C VAL A 84 7.92 -8.99 -13.28
N GLY A 85 8.27 -8.97 -12.01
CA GLY A 85 8.54 -7.73 -11.30
C GLY A 85 9.46 -7.93 -10.10
N MET A 86 9.90 -6.83 -9.56
CA MET A 86 10.64 -6.77 -8.30
C MET A 86 10.30 -5.46 -7.60
N SER A 87 10.23 -5.53 -6.28
CA SER A 87 9.98 -4.36 -5.44
C SER A 87 10.91 -4.35 -4.23
N VAL A 88 11.33 -3.15 -3.85
CA VAL A 88 12.04 -2.86 -2.62
C VAL A 88 11.26 -1.78 -1.89
N MET A 89 10.92 -2.05 -0.63
CA MET A 89 10.26 -1.09 0.26
C MET A 89 11.10 -0.93 1.53
N ASN A 90 11.32 0.31 1.94
CA ASN A 90 11.87 0.64 3.25
C ASN A 90 10.84 1.45 4.03
N ASP A 91 10.48 0.97 5.21
CA ASP A 91 9.53 1.63 6.12
C ASP A 91 10.16 1.82 7.50
N LYS A 92 10.30 3.08 7.90
CA LYS A 92 10.92 3.48 9.16
C LYS A 92 9.88 4.15 10.05
N ILE A 93 9.68 3.63 11.25
CA ILE A 93 8.75 4.17 12.26
C ILE A 93 9.47 4.22 13.60
N GLY A 94 9.76 5.41 14.11
CA GLY A 94 10.54 5.59 15.34
C GLY A 94 11.87 4.85 15.28
N PRO A 95 12.17 3.94 16.24
CA PRO A 95 13.40 3.15 16.28
C PRO A 95 13.38 1.95 15.33
N ALA A 96 12.20 1.58 14.79
CA ALA A 96 12.01 0.42 13.93
C ALA A 96 12.23 0.77 12.47
N ASN A 97 12.88 -0.14 11.75
CA ASN A 97 13.07 -0.08 10.30
C ASN A 97 12.80 -1.46 9.70
N LYS A 98 11.91 -1.53 8.72
CA LYS A 98 11.59 -2.74 7.96
C LYS A 98 11.95 -2.51 6.50
N THR A 99 12.88 -3.30 5.98
CA THR A 99 13.18 -3.33 4.53
C THR A 99 12.62 -4.63 3.96
N SER A 100 11.81 -4.51 2.93
CA SER A 100 11.16 -5.63 2.23
C SER A 100 11.70 -5.71 0.81
N VAL A 101 12.11 -6.89 0.36
CA VAL A 101 12.59 -7.15 -1.01
C VAL A 101 11.81 -8.34 -1.55
N PHE A 102 11.07 -8.14 -2.63
CA PHE A 102 10.24 -9.16 -3.26
C PHE A 102 10.46 -9.23 -4.75
N ALA A 103 10.42 -10.46 -5.28
CA ALA A 103 10.30 -10.76 -6.69
C ALA A 103 8.90 -11.27 -6.98
N ASP A 104 8.32 -10.82 -8.09
CA ASP A 104 6.94 -11.07 -8.47
C ASP A 104 6.87 -11.80 -9.81
N PHE A 105 5.95 -12.74 -9.89
CA PHE A 105 5.60 -13.48 -11.10
C PHE A 105 4.09 -13.44 -11.28
N ALA A 106 3.61 -13.11 -12.47
CA ALA A 106 2.18 -13.11 -12.79
C ALA A 106 1.91 -13.93 -14.07
N TYR A 107 0.94 -14.82 -14.00
CA TYR A 107 0.37 -15.47 -15.17
C TYR A 107 -0.89 -14.74 -15.62
N ARG A 108 -0.86 -14.18 -16.83
CA ARG A 108 -1.86 -13.27 -17.39
C ARG A 108 -2.71 -14.00 -18.44
N MET A 109 -3.95 -14.28 -18.11
CA MET A 109 -4.91 -14.96 -18.95
C MET A 109 -5.80 -13.96 -19.68
N ASN A 110 -5.93 -14.10 -21.00
CA ASN A 110 -6.91 -13.34 -21.76
C ASN A 110 -8.29 -13.97 -21.57
N LEU A 111 -9.18 -13.34 -20.80
CA LEU A 111 -10.56 -13.80 -20.65
C LEU A 111 -11.39 -13.42 -21.88
N THR A 112 -11.13 -12.25 -22.44
CA THR A 112 -11.73 -11.76 -23.69
C THR A 112 -10.66 -10.98 -24.47
N LYS A 113 -11.00 -10.52 -25.70
CA LYS A 113 -10.12 -9.64 -26.49
C LYS A 113 -9.75 -8.33 -25.76
N LYS A 114 -10.53 -7.92 -24.76
CA LYS A 114 -10.39 -6.63 -24.05
C LYS A 114 -10.18 -6.76 -22.55
N SER A 115 -10.14 -7.97 -22.00
CA SER A 115 -9.98 -8.17 -20.56
C SER A 115 -8.99 -9.27 -20.25
N LYS A 116 -8.18 -9.05 -19.20
CA LYS A 116 -7.16 -9.96 -18.71
C LYS A 116 -7.39 -10.25 -17.23
N LEU A 117 -7.15 -11.48 -16.81
CA LEU A 117 -7.04 -11.87 -15.41
C LEU A 117 -5.62 -12.36 -15.18
N ALA A 118 -4.93 -11.77 -14.23
CA ALA A 118 -3.60 -12.16 -13.83
C ALA A 118 -3.63 -12.78 -12.43
N LEU A 119 -2.98 -13.93 -12.27
CA LEU A 119 -2.72 -14.57 -10.99
C LEU A 119 -1.24 -14.38 -10.68
N GLY A 120 -0.94 -13.73 -9.56
CA GLY A 120 0.41 -13.37 -9.17
C GLY A 120 0.88 -14.10 -7.92
N LEU A 121 2.16 -14.40 -7.92
CA LEU A 121 2.90 -14.91 -6.77
C LEU A 121 4.07 -13.97 -6.51
N SER A 122 4.36 -13.70 -5.25
CA SER A 122 5.57 -13.02 -4.82
C SER A 122 6.36 -13.88 -3.85
N ALA A 123 7.68 -13.77 -3.91
CA ALA A 123 8.59 -14.41 -2.97
C ALA A 123 9.70 -13.42 -2.61
N GLY A 124 10.03 -13.35 -1.33
CA GLY A 124 11.03 -12.41 -0.85
C GLY A 124 11.33 -12.53 0.62
N ALA A 125 11.88 -11.49 1.18
CA ALA A 125 12.21 -11.42 2.59
C ALA A 125 12.00 -10.01 3.17
N ASN A 126 11.62 -9.99 4.44
CA ASN A 126 11.61 -8.79 5.27
C ASN A 126 12.84 -8.79 6.18
N ILE A 127 13.55 -7.67 6.21
CA ILE A 127 14.69 -7.41 7.08
C ILE A 127 14.22 -6.41 8.13
N PHE A 128 14.10 -6.85 9.36
CA PHE A 128 13.63 -6.01 10.46
C PHE A 128 14.78 -5.64 11.39
N LYS A 129 14.88 -4.34 11.71
CA LYS A 129 15.82 -3.78 12.66
C LYS A 129 15.08 -2.85 13.63
N SER A 130 15.39 -2.91 14.92
CA SER A 130 14.87 -1.96 15.90
C SER A 130 15.92 -1.61 16.94
N ASN A 131 16.24 -0.32 17.05
CA ASN A 131 17.21 0.23 17.99
C ASN A 131 16.47 0.73 19.24
N LEU A 132 15.99 -0.18 20.07
CA LEU A 132 15.16 0.15 21.24
C LEU A 132 15.93 0.90 22.33
N ASN A 133 17.23 0.65 22.49
CA ASN A 133 18.09 1.30 23.48
C ASN A 133 18.36 2.80 23.21
N THR A 134 17.93 3.32 22.06
CA THR A 134 18.01 4.76 21.77
C THR A 134 16.82 5.56 22.27
N LEU A 135 15.81 4.88 22.80
CA LEU A 135 14.60 5.51 23.33
C LEU A 135 14.88 6.12 24.71
N GLN A 136 14.43 7.34 24.92
CA GLN A 136 14.36 7.95 26.24
C GLN A 136 13.12 7.42 26.97
N LEU A 137 13.32 6.64 28.00
CA LEU A 137 12.26 6.03 28.79
C LEU A 137 12.02 6.83 30.07
N ASP A 138 10.76 7.00 30.46
CA ASP A 138 10.39 7.58 31.75
C ASP A 138 10.83 6.69 32.95
N GLN A 139 10.88 5.37 32.70
CA GLN A 139 11.43 4.38 33.63
C GLN A 139 12.67 3.74 33.04
N GLN A 140 13.84 4.02 33.59
CA GLN A 140 15.14 3.61 33.03
C GLN A 140 15.40 2.09 33.02
N ILE A 141 14.55 1.27 33.68
CA ILE A 141 14.78 -0.17 33.85
C ILE A 141 13.61 -1.00 33.31
N ASP A 142 13.19 -0.73 32.06
CA ASP A 142 12.25 -1.66 31.39
C ASP A 142 13.08 -2.64 30.52
N PRO A 143 13.11 -3.95 30.91
CA PRO A 143 13.86 -4.98 30.17
C PRO A 143 13.47 -5.10 28.70
N VAL A 144 12.25 -4.71 28.33
CA VAL A 144 11.71 -4.76 26.97
C VAL A 144 12.52 -3.87 26.02
N PHE A 145 13.04 -2.74 26.50
CA PHE A 145 13.75 -1.76 25.70
C PHE A 145 15.28 -1.89 25.77
N GLN A 146 15.80 -2.84 26.54
CA GLN A 146 17.25 -3.05 26.67
C GLN A 146 17.87 -3.85 25.53
N THR A 147 17.06 -4.58 24.75
CA THR A 147 17.55 -5.47 23.70
C THR A 147 17.15 -4.98 22.31
N ASN A 148 18.14 -4.63 21.50
CA ASN A 148 17.93 -4.28 20.09
C ASN A 148 17.59 -5.52 19.27
N VAL A 149 16.74 -5.34 18.23
CA VAL A 149 16.54 -6.35 17.18
C VAL A 149 17.48 -6.00 16.03
N ASN A 150 18.47 -6.85 15.76
CA ASN A 150 19.48 -6.61 14.72
C ASN A 150 19.18 -7.46 13.49
N ASN A 151 18.82 -6.81 12.38
CA ASN A 151 18.73 -7.36 11.02
C ASN A 151 18.09 -8.77 10.96
N LYS A 152 16.93 -8.94 11.60
CA LYS A 152 16.22 -10.21 11.54
C LYS A 152 15.60 -10.39 10.15
N ILE A 153 16.12 -11.36 9.41
CA ILE A 153 15.63 -11.70 8.07
C ILE A 153 14.52 -12.73 8.21
N THR A 154 13.37 -12.45 7.61
CA THR A 154 12.20 -13.33 7.62
C THR A 154 11.69 -13.54 6.20
N PRO A 155 11.74 -14.77 5.66
CA PRO A 155 11.19 -15.05 4.34
C PRO A 155 9.68 -14.87 4.35
N ASN A 156 9.13 -14.41 3.23
CA ASN A 156 7.70 -14.31 3.06
C ASN A 156 7.29 -14.58 1.61
N PHE A 157 6.02 -14.92 1.42
CA PHE A 157 5.40 -15.18 0.13
C PHE A 157 4.12 -14.35 0.04
N GLY A 158 3.71 -14.02 -1.16
CA GLY A 158 2.47 -13.32 -1.40
C GLY A 158 1.70 -13.93 -2.56
N PHE A 159 0.41 -13.65 -2.58
CA PHE A 159 -0.49 -14.04 -3.63
C PHE A 159 -1.39 -12.86 -4.01
N GLY A 160 -1.76 -12.77 -5.29
CA GLY A 160 -2.72 -11.79 -5.77
C GLY A 160 -3.41 -12.21 -7.04
N ALA A 161 -4.62 -11.71 -7.21
CA ALA A 161 -5.37 -11.78 -8.44
C ALA A 161 -5.67 -10.34 -8.91
N TYR A 162 -5.46 -10.07 -10.18
CA TYR A 162 -5.65 -8.76 -10.78
C TYR A 162 -6.43 -8.89 -12.09
N TYR A 163 -7.64 -8.38 -12.12
CA TYR A 163 -8.44 -8.27 -13.32
C TYR A 163 -8.26 -6.88 -13.91
N SER A 164 -8.03 -6.81 -15.21
CA SER A 164 -7.89 -5.53 -15.92
C SER A 164 -8.64 -5.54 -17.25
N ARG A 165 -9.20 -4.40 -17.54
CA ARG A 165 -9.80 -4.04 -18.82
C ARG A 165 -9.37 -2.62 -19.14
N GLU A 166 -9.53 -2.17 -20.38
CA GLU A 166 -9.11 -0.85 -20.84
C GLU A 166 -9.46 0.31 -19.87
N ARG A 167 -10.62 0.28 -19.24
CA ARG A 167 -11.13 1.36 -18.39
C ARG A 167 -11.61 0.88 -17.00
N PHE A 168 -11.22 -0.31 -16.61
CA PHE A 168 -11.60 -0.87 -15.32
C PHE A 168 -10.55 -1.85 -14.83
N TYR A 169 -10.27 -1.82 -13.55
CA TYR A 169 -9.51 -2.86 -12.88
C TYR A 169 -10.08 -3.18 -11.52
N ALA A 170 -9.84 -4.41 -11.07
CA ALA A 170 -10.07 -4.84 -9.71
C ALA A 170 -9.03 -5.89 -9.32
N GLY A 171 -8.61 -5.89 -8.08
CA GLY A 171 -7.64 -6.87 -7.58
C GLY A 171 -7.82 -7.19 -6.11
N VAL A 172 -7.45 -8.40 -5.74
CA VAL A 172 -7.37 -8.87 -4.35
C VAL A 172 -6.00 -9.46 -4.12
N SER A 173 -5.43 -9.28 -2.93
CA SER A 173 -4.08 -9.77 -2.65
C SER A 173 -3.79 -9.89 -1.17
N THR A 174 -2.74 -10.65 -0.88
CA THR A 174 -2.08 -10.72 0.41
C THR A 174 -0.57 -10.84 0.15
N PRO A 175 0.19 -9.74 0.25
CA PRO A 175 1.62 -9.73 -0.07
C PRO A 175 2.49 -10.44 0.97
N ASN A 176 2.00 -10.59 2.21
CA ASN A 176 2.68 -11.25 3.30
C ASN A 176 1.81 -12.36 3.87
N LEU A 177 2.01 -13.61 3.44
CA LEU A 177 1.24 -14.78 3.90
C LEU A 177 1.72 -15.29 5.26
N ILE A 178 3.04 -15.26 5.50
CA ILE A 178 3.65 -15.80 6.71
C ILE A 178 3.67 -14.72 7.79
N GLN A 179 3.13 -15.03 8.96
CA GLN A 179 3.17 -14.18 10.14
C GLN A 179 4.44 -14.46 10.95
N ASN A 180 5.57 -13.90 10.52
CA ASN A 180 6.85 -14.09 11.18
C ASN A 180 6.90 -13.38 12.53
N LYS A 181 7.63 -13.97 13.49
CA LYS A 181 7.94 -13.34 14.77
C LYS A 181 9.20 -12.48 14.63
N TYR A 182 9.13 -11.20 14.96
CA TYR A 182 10.29 -10.30 14.99
C TYR A 182 11.08 -10.40 16.28
N SER A 183 10.36 -10.45 17.41
CA SER A 183 10.91 -10.40 18.75
C SER A 183 10.08 -11.27 19.69
N GLU A 184 10.73 -11.90 20.62
CA GLU A 184 10.10 -12.57 21.77
C GLU A 184 10.88 -12.15 23.02
N ILE A 185 10.27 -11.33 23.86
CA ILE A 185 10.85 -10.83 25.10
C ILE A 185 10.14 -11.51 26.26
N LYS A 186 10.86 -12.34 26.98
CA LYS A 186 10.35 -12.99 28.20
C LYS A 186 10.36 -11.99 29.37
N GLN A 187 9.21 -11.78 29.95
CA GLN A 187 9.08 -10.96 31.15
C GLN A 187 9.37 -11.77 32.42
N PRO A 188 9.81 -11.12 33.51
CA PRO A 188 10.07 -11.80 34.81
C PRO A 188 8.86 -12.56 35.36
N ASN A 189 7.65 -12.16 35.01
CA ASN A 189 6.39 -12.80 35.42
C ASN A 189 6.03 -14.06 34.60
N GLY A 190 6.93 -14.52 33.70
CA GLY A 190 6.72 -15.69 32.86
C GLY A 190 5.90 -15.44 31.57
N THR A 191 5.39 -14.22 31.36
CA THR A 191 4.71 -13.85 30.11
C THR A 191 5.73 -13.48 29.03
N SER A 192 5.38 -13.69 27.76
CA SER A 192 6.22 -13.29 26.62
C SER A 192 5.52 -12.21 25.80
N LEU A 193 6.21 -11.12 25.54
CA LEU A 193 5.80 -10.12 24.56
C LEU A 193 6.33 -10.55 23.20
N ILE A 194 5.44 -10.80 22.26
CA ILE A 194 5.77 -11.29 20.92
C ILE A 194 5.42 -10.22 19.90
N GLY A 195 6.44 -9.62 19.31
CA GLY A 195 6.28 -8.80 18.11
C GLY A 195 6.20 -9.71 16.87
N LYS A 196 5.08 -9.70 16.15
CA LYS A 196 4.88 -10.51 14.95
C LYS A 196 4.28 -9.71 13.80
N GLU A 197 4.59 -10.15 12.58
CA GLU A 197 3.90 -9.66 11.38
C GLU A 197 2.42 -10.00 11.45
N GLN A 198 1.59 -9.06 11.01
CA GLN A 198 0.16 -9.33 10.80
C GLN A 198 -0.10 -9.54 9.31
N ARG A 199 -0.98 -10.48 8.98
CA ARG A 199 -1.41 -10.70 7.61
C ARG A 199 -2.41 -9.63 7.21
N HIS A 200 -2.17 -9.01 6.06
CA HIS A 200 -3.04 -8.02 5.46
C HIS A 200 -3.68 -8.59 4.20
N PHE A 201 -4.95 -8.32 4.03
CA PHE A 201 -5.69 -8.57 2.80
C PHE A 201 -6.03 -7.23 2.19
N PHE A 202 -5.75 -7.11 0.90
CA PHE A 202 -5.99 -5.90 0.14
C PHE A 202 -7.02 -6.14 -0.95
N PHE A 203 -7.87 -5.16 -1.16
CA PHE A 203 -8.74 -5.03 -2.31
C PHE A 203 -8.49 -3.68 -2.96
N ILE A 204 -8.32 -3.66 -4.28
CA ILE A 204 -8.17 -2.45 -5.07
C ILE A 204 -9.15 -2.49 -6.24
N ALA A 205 -9.72 -1.35 -6.60
CA ALA A 205 -10.53 -1.22 -7.81
C ALA A 205 -10.46 0.22 -8.33
N GLY A 206 -10.67 0.36 -9.63
CA GLY A 206 -10.79 1.67 -10.27
C GLY A 206 -11.42 1.59 -11.64
N ALA A 207 -12.01 2.70 -12.04
CA ALA A 207 -12.64 2.84 -13.35
C ALA A 207 -12.29 4.19 -13.96
N VAL A 208 -12.43 4.33 -15.29
CA VAL A 208 -12.32 5.59 -16.00
C VAL A 208 -13.57 5.83 -16.82
N PHE A 209 -14.18 6.99 -16.64
CA PHE A 209 -15.35 7.46 -17.36
C PHE A 209 -14.96 8.70 -18.18
N ASN A 210 -15.13 8.64 -19.52
CA ASN A 210 -14.96 9.83 -20.34
C ASN A 210 -16.17 10.75 -20.12
N LEU A 211 -15.92 11.94 -19.62
CA LEU A 211 -16.96 12.97 -19.46
C LEU A 211 -17.02 13.85 -20.71
N THR A 212 -15.85 14.21 -21.26
CA THR A 212 -15.71 14.91 -22.55
C THR A 212 -14.46 14.40 -23.28
N GLU A 213 -14.17 14.89 -24.49
CA GLU A 213 -12.95 14.52 -25.23
C GLU A 213 -11.65 14.80 -24.47
N ASN A 214 -11.66 15.81 -23.60
CA ASN A 214 -10.49 16.27 -22.85
C ASN A 214 -10.58 16.07 -21.34
N LEU A 215 -11.63 15.40 -20.84
CA LEU A 215 -11.87 15.23 -19.40
C LEU A 215 -12.35 13.82 -19.09
N ASP A 216 -11.54 13.09 -18.36
CA ASP A 216 -11.88 11.77 -17.81
C ASP A 216 -12.07 11.86 -16.29
N PHE A 217 -13.04 11.12 -15.75
CA PHE A 217 -13.22 10.91 -14.32
C PHE A 217 -12.71 9.53 -13.92
N LYS A 218 -11.79 9.47 -12.97
CA LYS A 218 -11.13 8.25 -12.50
C LYS A 218 -11.38 8.05 -10.99
N PRO A 219 -12.51 7.43 -10.60
CA PRO A 219 -12.68 6.94 -9.23
C PRO A 219 -11.84 5.70 -8.98
N THR A 220 -11.22 5.63 -7.79
CA THR A 220 -10.47 4.46 -7.35
C THR A 220 -10.72 4.18 -5.88
N THR A 221 -10.57 2.94 -5.46
CA THR A 221 -10.68 2.53 -4.05
C THR A 221 -9.59 1.53 -3.69
N PHE A 222 -9.18 1.61 -2.45
CA PHE A 222 -8.25 0.67 -1.82
C PHE A 222 -8.78 0.31 -0.43
N VAL A 223 -8.91 -0.97 -0.16
CA VAL A 223 -9.40 -1.48 1.13
C VAL A 223 -8.35 -2.40 1.73
N LYS A 224 -8.01 -2.17 2.99
CA LYS A 224 -7.10 -2.97 3.78
C LYS A 224 -7.84 -3.61 4.96
N VAL A 225 -7.69 -4.93 5.07
CA VAL A 225 -8.26 -5.73 6.16
C VAL A 225 -7.14 -6.48 6.85
N THR A 226 -7.06 -6.37 8.18
CA THR A 226 -6.14 -7.14 9.01
C THR A 226 -6.81 -7.55 10.31
N SER A 227 -6.41 -8.70 10.84
CA SER A 227 -6.95 -9.18 12.12
C SER A 227 -6.54 -8.24 13.26
N GLY A 228 -7.49 -7.87 14.10
CA GLY A 228 -7.25 -7.02 15.28
C GLY A 228 -7.13 -5.51 14.98
N ALA A 229 -7.50 -5.05 13.78
CA ALA A 229 -7.62 -3.63 13.46
C ALA A 229 -8.91 -3.33 12.69
N PRO A 230 -9.44 -2.10 12.78
CA PRO A 230 -10.57 -1.67 11.95
C PRO A 230 -10.25 -1.78 10.46
N ILE A 231 -11.27 -2.05 9.65
CA ILE A 231 -11.15 -2.00 8.18
C ILE A 231 -10.80 -0.57 7.78
N GLN A 232 -9.78 -0.43 6.97
CA GLN A 232 -9.33 0.84 6.41
C GLN A 232 -9.68 0.88 4.92
N ALA A 233 -10.38 1.93 4.50
CA ALA A 233 -10.77 2.12 3.11
C ALA A 233 -10.39 3.52 2.64
N ASP A 234 -9.74 3.59 1.50
CA ASP A 234 -9.44 4.82 0.76
C ASP A 234 -10.37 4.91 -0.44
N VAL A 235 -10.99 6.05 -0.62
CA VAL A 235 -11.75 6.39 -1.83
C VAL A 235 -11.13 7.63 -2.42
N THR A 236 -10.76 7.56 -3.70
CA THR A 236 -10.15 8.67 -4.43
C THR A 236 -11.01 8.99 -5.64
N ALA A 237 -11.31 10.26 -5.83
CA ALA A 237 -11.96 10.79 -7.02
C ALA A 237 -10.96 11.71 -7.75
N SER A 238 -10.59 11.34 -8.97
CA SER A 238 -9.63 12.11 -9.77
C SER A 238 -10.20 12.48 -11.13
N PHE A 239 -9.79 13.63 -11.62
CA PHE A 239 -10.05 14.10 -12.98
C PHE A 239 -8.74 14.10 -13.77
N ILE A 240 -8.76 13.56 -14.98
CA ILE A 240 -7.64 13.59 -15.92
C ILE A 240 -8.00 14.57 -17.02
N ILE A 241 -7.22 15.65 -17.14
CA ILE A 241 -7.46 16.76 -18.05
C ILE A 241 -6.45 16.66 -19.19
N MET A 242 -6.95 16.65 -20.43
CA MET A 242 -6.14 16.54 -21.67
C MET A 242 -5.11 15.39 -21.66
N GLN A 243 -5.39 14.30 -20.93
CA GLN A 243 -4.48 13.16 -20.74
C GLN A 243 -3.12 13.53 -20.08
N LYS A 244 -2.99 14.73 -19.53
CA LYS A 244 -1.75 15.26 -18.97
C LYS A 244 -1.82 15.56 -17.49
N LEU A 245 -2.84 16.30 -17.05
CA LEU A 245 -2.97 16.76 -15.67
C LEU A 245 -3.98 15.87 -14.93
N LEU A 246 -3.58 15.28 -13.81
CA LEU A 246 -4.46 14.59 -12.87
C LEU A 246 -4.66 15.47 -11.65
N LEU A 247 -5.91 15.74 -11.29
CA LEU A 247 -6.30 16.41 -10.06
C LEU A 247 -7.27 15.50 -9.32
N GLY A 248 -7.03 15.26 -8.04
CA GLY A 248 -7.88 14.35 -7.26
C GLY A 248 -8.01 14.76 -5.80
N ALA A 249 -9.05 14.21 -5.18
CA ALA A 249 -9.27 14.25 -3.75
C ALA A 249 -9.44 12.83 -3.21
N MET A 250 -8.91 12.59 -2.03
CA MET A 250 -8.92 11.30 -1.35
C MET A 250 -9.53 11.44 0.05
N TYR A 251 -10.29 10.43 0.43
CA TYR A 251 -10.77 10.22 1.79
C TYR A 251 -10.36 8.84 2.29
N ARG A 252 -9.70 8.79 3.45
CA ARG A 252 -9.30 7.57 4.16
C ARG A 252 -10.10 7.45 5.44
N THR A 253 -10.81 6.34 5.58
CA THR A 253 -11.66 6.09 6.74
C THR A 253 -10.85 6.10 8.04
N GLY A 254 -11.29 6.93 9.00
CA GLY A 254 -10.70 7.02 10.34
C GLY A 254 -9.28 7.60 10.42
N ASP A 255 -8.76 8.20 9.33
CA ASP A 255 -7.38 8.68 9.31
C ASP A 255 -7.27 10.10 8.70
N SER A 256 -7.52 10.27 7.41
CA SER A 256 -7.18 11.50 6.70
C SER A 256 -8.08 11.77 5.48
N PHE A 257 -8.04 13.01 5.01
CA PHE A 257 -8.46 13.41 3.67
C PHE A 257 -7.29 14.13 2.99
N GLY A 258 -7.24 14.09 1.67
CA GLY A 258 -6.10 14.65 0.97
C GLY A 258 -6.41 15.08 -0.46
N GLY A 259 -5.47 15.81 -1.03
CA GLY A 259 -5.46 16.21 -2.42
C GLY A 259 -4.30 15.55 -3.18
N LEU A 260 -4.54 15.22 -4.44
CA LEU A 260 -3.55 14.66 -5.35
C LEU A 260 -3.42 15.52 -6.60
N ILE A 261 -2.20 15.71 -7.03
CA ILE A 261 -1.88 16.28 -8.33
C ILE A 261 -0.89 15.37 -9.03
N GLY A 262 -1.12 15.09 -10.30
CA GLY A 262 -0.22 14.30 -11.13
C GLY A 262 -0.05 14.94 -12.50
N PHE A 263 1.11 14.76 -13.09
CA PHE A 263 1.42 15.32 -14.39
C PHE A 263 2.16 14.30 -15.27
N ASN A 264 1.61 13.98 -16.44
CA ASN A 264 2.27 13.23 -17.48
C ASN A 264 3.15 14.21 -18.27
N ILE A 265 4.45 14.30 -17.92
CA ILE A 265 5.42 15.18 -18.58
C ILE A 265 5.63 14.74 -20.02
N THR A 266 5.74 13.44 -20.23
CA THR A 266 5.72 12.78 -21.51
C THR A 266 4.75 11.60 -21.48
N ASN A 267 4.57 10.87 -22.58
CA ASN A 267 3.78 9.63 -22.58
C ASN A 267 4.40 8.51 -21.74
N GLU A 268 5.66 8.67 -21.36
CA GLU A 268 6.46 7.70 -20.63
C GLU A 268 6.74 8.11 -19.19
N PHE A 269 6.78 9.42 -18.90
CA PHE A 269 7.18 9.94 -17.60
C PHE A 269 6.05 10.66 -16.88
N HIS A 270 5.71 10.14 -15.69
CA HIS A 270 4.68 10.65 -14.79
C HIS A 270 5.31 11.09 -13.47
N VAL A 271 4.85 12.22 -12.96
CA VAL A 271 5.18 12.75 -11.62
C VAL A 271 3.87 12.99 -10.89
N GLY A 272 3.77 12.51 -9.65
CA GLY A 272 2.63 12.75 -8.78
C GLY A 272 3.07 13.29 -7.42
N TYR A 273 2.23 14.11 -6.83
CA TYR A 273 2.37 14.60 -5.47
C TYR A 273 1.01 14.54 -4.77
N SER A 274 1.00 14.17 -3.49
CA SER A 274 -0.18 14.30 -2.64
C SER A 274 0.15 14.89 -1.28
N PHE A 275 -0.88 15.51 -0.71
CA PHE A 275 -0.89 16.02 0.64
C PHE A 275 -2.11 15.46 1.37
N ASP A 276 -1.90 14.81 2.53
CA ASP A 276 -2.96 14.26 3.37
C ASP A 276 -3.02 15.01 4.68
N TRP A 277 -4.23 15.44 5.04
CA TRP A 277 -4.54 16.08 6.32
C TRP A 277 -5.18 15.06 7.25
N SER A 278 -4.50 14.75 8.36
CA SER A 278 -5.01 13.80 9.36
C SER A 278 -6.14 14.42 10.19
N TYR A 279 -7.22 13.68 10.41
CA TYR A 279 -8.32 14.11 11.30
C TYR A 279 -8.68 13.05 12.34
N GLY A 280 -8.45 11.78 12.05
CA GLY A 280 -8.88 10.63 12.87
C GLY A 280 -7.86 10.18 13.92
N VAL A 281 -6.62 10.66 13.86
CA VAL A 281 -5.54 10.25 14.76
C VAL A 281 -5.24 11.32 15.80
N LYS A 282 -4.87 10.90 17.00
CA LYS A 282 -4.54 11.83 18.11
C LYS A 282 -3.37 12.77 17.78
N THR A 283 -2.51 12.37 16.85
CA THR A 283 -1.36 13.15 16.37
C THR A 283 -1.75 14.37 15.52
N PHE A 284 -2.99 14.47 15.05
CA PHE A 284 -3.50 15.60 14.26
C PHE A 284 -3.10 16.99 14.79
N LYS A 285 -3.10 17.16 16.12
CA LYS A 285 -2.74 18.45 16.76
C LYS A 285 -1.24 18.78 16.71
N TYR A 286 -0.40 17.81 16.37
CA TYR A 286 1.06 17.88 16.51
C TYR A 286 1.81 17.59 15.21
N ASN A 287 1.11 17.45 14.09
CA ASN A 287 1.73 17.20 12.80
C ASN A 287 1.23 18.19 11.75
N GLN A 288 2.03 18.41 10.73
CA GLN A 288 1.73 19.28 9.60
C GLN A 288 1.21 18.52 8.37
N GLY A 289 0.61 17.34 8.57
CA GLY A 289 0.09 16.49 7.50
C GLY A 289 1.11 15.49 6.99
N SER A 290 0.79 14.84 5.88
CA SER A 290 1.64 13.85 5.22
C SER A 290 1.85 14.21 3.77
N HIS A 291 3.08 14.04 3.28
CA HIS A 291 3.47 14.34 1.92
C HIS A 291 3.90 13.06 1.21
N GLU A 292 3.50 12.91 -0.04
CA GLU A 292 3.91 11.78 -0.86
C GLU A 292 4.26 12.24 -2.26
N ILE A 293 5.38 11.75 -2.78
CA ILE A 293 5.85 12.00 -4.15
C ILE A 293 6.01 10.65 -4.84
N VAL A 294 5.53 10.58 -6.08
CA VAL A 294 5.69 9.41 -6.94
C VAL A 294 6.28 9.81 -8.29
N LEU A 295 7.22 9.00 -8.77
CA LEU A 295 7.80 9.09 -10.09
C LEU A 295 7.55 7.75 -10.80
N ARG A 296 7.11 7.77 -12.04
CA ARG A 296 6.94 6.57 -12.86
C ARG A 296 7.47 6.81 -14.26
N PHE A 297 8.21 5.82 -14.74
CA PHE A 297 8.76 5.80 -16.09
C PHE A 297 8.38 4.50 -16.81
N ASP A 298 7.71 4.60 -17.94
CA ASP A 298 7.26 3.48 -18.78
C ASP A 298 8.12 3.40 -20.05
N ILE A 299 9.02 2.42 -20.14
CA ILE A 299 9.84 2.19 -21.35
C ILE A 299 9.05 1.32 -22.33
N ILE A 300 8.63 1.94 -23.41
CA ILE A 300 7.83 1.30 -24.47
C ILE A 300 8.76 0.71 -25.52
N SER A 301 8.71 -0.59 -25.76
CA SER A 301 9.48 -1.21 -26.83
C SER A 301 8.89 -0.83 -28.20
N ASN A 302 9.71 -0.25 -29.07
CA ASN A 302 9.33 0.17 -30.43
C ASN A 302 8.81 -0.96 -31.36
N ASN A 303 8.98 -2.22 -30.96
CA ASN A 303 8.49 -3.37 -31.71
C ASN A 303 7.01 -3.70 -31.48
N LYS A 304 6.33 -3.05 -30.53
CA LYS A 304 4.88 -3.19 -30.35
C LYS A 304 4.19 -2.11 -31.17
N LYS A 305 3.48 -2.54 -32.24
CA LYS A 305 2.56 -1.69 -33.00
C LYS A 305 1.76 -0.81 -32.05
N GLN A 306 1.74 0.49 -32.35
CA GLN A 306 1.08 1.59 -31.66
C GLN A 306 0.00 1.14 -30.65
N ILE A 307 0.29 1.32 -29.36
CA ILE A 307 -0.74 1.18 -28.33
C ILE A 307 -1.56 2.45 -28.41
N HIS A 308 -2.71 2.37 -29.09
CA HIS A 308 -3.63 3.49 -29.28
C HIS A 308 -4.51 3.81 -28.07
N THR A 309 -4.31 3.11 -26.95
CA THR A 309 -5.14 3.28 -25.75
C THR A 309 -4.36 4.00 -24.66
N PRO A 310 -4.92 5.05 -24.05
CA PRO A 310 -4.35 5.66 -22.84
C PRO A 310 -4.14 4.60 -21.76
N ARG A 311 -2.96 4.60 -21.13
CA ARG A 311 -2.64 3.67 -20.04
C ARG A 311 -3.12 4.26 -18.72
N TYR A 312 -4.39 4.06 -18.43
CA TYR A 312 -5.01 4.59 -17.21
C TYR A 312 -4.54 3.89 -15.92
N PHE A 313 -4.03 2.64 -16.04
CA PHE A 313 -3.71 1.79 -14.90
C PHE A 313 -2.37 1.09 -15.06
#